data_db36a961f2fd2cfcfc433b4f12b84cc6
#
_entry.id   db36a961f2fd2cfcfc433b4f12b84cc6
#
_cell.length_a   1.000
_cell.length_b   1.000
_cell.length_c   1.000
_cell.angle_alpha   90.00
_cell.angle_beta   90.00
_cell.angle_gamma   90.00
#
_symmetry.space_group_name_H-M   'P 1'
#
loop_
_entity.id
_entity.type
_entity.pdbx_description
1 polymer ?
#
loop_
_entity_poly.entity_id
_entity_poly.type
_entity_poly.pdbx_seq_one_letter_code
_entity_poly.pdbx_strand_id
1 'polypeptide(L)'
;MQELKFDDVRPEIKKFAIEMEKRLRKNDYIPGWYKKKPPYFVNKIIIHSAQLSNDVFYGELYDSTIDCINIANYCMMLYVNIEKY
;
A
#
# COMPACT_ATOMS: atom_id res chain seq x y z
N MET A 1 -14.01 -18.41 17.13
CA MET A 1 -12.85 -18.15 16.29
C MET A 1 -11.76 -17.50 17.12
N GLN A 2 -10.56 -18.03 17.08
CA GLN A 2 -9.44 -17.42 17.79
C GLN A 2 -9.03 -16.11 17.12
N GLU A 3 -8.78 -15.12 17.95
CA GLU A 3 -8.23 -13.85 17.46
C GLU A 3 -6.81 -14.04 16.98
N LEU A 4 -6.53 -13.57 15.76
CA LEU A 4 -5.18 -13.61 15.20
C LEU A 4 -4.33 -12.49 15.80
N LYS A 5 -3.16 -12.86 16.28
CA LYS A 5 -2.16 -11.90 16.74
C LYS A 5 -1.13 -11.70 15.64
N PHE A 6 -0.41 -10.58 15.71
CA PHE A 6 0.62 -10.30 14.70
C PHE A 6 1.65 -11.43 14.60
N ASP A 7 2.01 -12.04 15.73
CA ASP A 7 2.96 -13.15 15.73
C ASP A 7 2.47 -14.37 14.96
N ASP A 8 1.15 -14.51 14.80
CA ASP A 8 0.54 -15.63 14.07
C ASP A 8 0.50 -15.37 12.56
N VAL A 9 0.85 -14.17 12.14
CA VAL A 9 0.83 -13.78 10.74
C VAL A 9 2.04 -14.41 10.03
N ARG A 10 1.80 -14.93 8.83
CA ARG A 10 2.88 -15.58 8.06
C ARG A 10 4.02 -14.61 7.75
N PRO A 11 5.26 -15.13 7.66
CA PRO A 11 6.45 -14.29 7.45
C PRO A 11 6.38 -13.39 6.22
N GLU A 12 5.79 -13.84 5.14
CA GLU A 12 5.70 -13.07 3.91
C GLU A 12 4.87 -11.80 4.11
N ILE A 13 3.79 -11.90 4.90
CA ILE A 13 2.94 -10.73 5.20
C ILE A 13 3.69 -9.78 6.13
N LYS A 14 4.39 -10.32 7.14
CA LYS A 14 5.18 -9.49 8.05
C LYS A 14 6.24 -8.70 7.30
N LYS A 15 6.95 -9.36 6.39
CA LYS A 15 7.98 -8.71 5.58
C LYS A 15 7.39 -7.60 4.73
N PHE A 16 6.26 -7.88 4.09
CA PHE A 16 5.59 -6.89 3.25
C PHE A 16 5.12 -5.69 4.08
N ALA A 17 4.54 -5.96 5.25
CA ALA A 17 4.07 -4.91 6.15
C ALA A 17 5.21 -4.00 6.60
N ILE A 18 6.38 -4.57 6.88
CA ILE A 18 7.56 -3.78 7.25
C ILE A 18 7.97 -2.86 6.08
N GLU A 19 7.96 -3.36 4.86
CA GLU A 19 8.29 -2.56 3.69
C GLU A 19 7.26 -1.46 3.47
N MET A 20 5.98 -1.73 3.73
CA MET A 20 4.93 -0.71 3.69
C MET A 20 5.22 0.41 4.68
N GLU A 21 5.58 0.05 5.92
CA GLU A 21 5.87 1.04 6.96
C GLU A 21 7.10 1.87 6.62
N LYS A 22 8.15 1.23 6.13
CA LYS A 22 9.35 1.95 5.70
C LYS A 22 9.05 2.99 4.62
N ARG A 23 8.19 2.61 3.67
CA ARG A 23 7.83 3.51 2.58
C ARG A 23 6.98 4.67 3.07
N LEU A 24 6.06 4.40 4.00
CA LEU A 24 5.24 5.45 4.62
C LEU A 24 6.11 6.47 5.34
N ARG A 25 7.11 6.01 6.10
CA ARG A 25 8.02 6.90 6.81
C ARG A 25 8.84 7.75 5.86
N LYS A 26 9.27 7.16 4.76
CA LYS A 26 10.03 7.88 3.74
C LYS A 26 9.17 8.94 3.05
N ASN A 27 7.88 8.68 2.91
CA ASN A 27 6.93 9.54 2.22
C ASN A 27 5.97 10.23 3.18
N ASP A 28 6.40 10.49 4.39
CA ASP A 28 5.59 11.08 5.46
C ASP A 28 5.14 12.51 5.14
N TYR A 29 5.28 12.87 3.90
CA TYR A 29 4.91 14.17 3.37
C TYR A 29 3.45 14.25 2.92
N ILE A 30 2.65 13.19 3.11
CA ILE A 30 1.23 13.23 2.77
C ILE A 30 0.43 13.43 4.07
N PRO A 31 0.53 14.64 4.68
CA PRO A 31 -0.21 14.91 5.90
C PRO A 31 -1.71 14.92 5.60
N GLY A 32 -2.50 14.40 6.53
CA GLY A 32 -3.94 14.45 6.40
C GLY A 32 -4.54 13.48 5.40
N TRP A 33 -3.81 12.40 5.03
CA TRP A 33 -4.37 11.41 4.11
C TRP A 33 -5.69 10.82 4.64
N TYR A 34 -5.84 10.74 5.95
CA TYR A 34 -7.05 10.24 6.58
C TYR A 34 -8.26 11.17 6.37
N LYS A 35 -8.04 12.39 5.88
CA LYS A 35 -9.11 13.33 5.54
C LYS A 35 -9.50 13.28 4.07
N LYS A 36 -8.74 12.56 3.25
CA LYS A 36 -9.04 12.44 1.83
C LYS A 36 -10.26 11.54 1.63
N LYS A 37 -10.96 11.75 0.52
CA LYS A 37 -12.15 10.97 0.18
C LYS A 37 -11.76 9.73 -0.63
N PRO A 38 -12.59 8.68 -0.62
CA PRO A 38 -12.28 7.44 -1.33
C PRO A 38 -11.80 7.61 -2.79
N PRO A 39 -12.39 8.47 -3.63
CA PRO A 39 -11.91 8.62 -5.00
C PRO A 39 -10.45 9.01 -5.14
N TYR A 40 -9.92 9.78 -4.18
CA TYR A 40 -8.51 10.15 -4.18
C TYR A 40 -7.62 8.89 -4.18
N PHE A 41 -7.92 7.95 -3.29
CA PHE A 41 -7.13 6.74 -3.17
C PHE A 41 -7.31 5.81 -4.38
N VAL A 42 -8.53 5.72 -4.88
CA VAL A 42 -8.81 4.90 -6.07
C VAL A 42 -8.00 5.41 -7.26
N ASN A 43 -7.93 6.72 -7.46
CA ASN A 43 -7.15 7.30 -8.54
C ASN A 43 -5.66 6.99 -8.37
N LYS A 44 -5.13 7.06 -7.15
CA LYS A 44 -3.73 6.72 -6.88
C LYS A 44 -3.46 5.24 -7.16
N ILE A 45 -4.38 4.37 -6.76
CA ILE A 45 -4.25 2.93 -7.02
C ILE A 45 -4.21 2.66 -8.53
N ILE A 46 -5.07 3.31 -9.30
CA ILE A 46 -5.11 3.15 -10.75
C ILE A 46 -3.80 3.61 -11.38
N ILE A 47 -3.30 4.79 -10.99
CA ILE A 47 -2.05 5.34 -11.53
C ILE A 47 -0.88 4.40 -11.24
N HIS A 48 -0.74 3.95 -10.00
CA HIS A 48 0.36 3.08 -9.62
C HIS A 48 0.21 1.68 -10.21
N SER A 49 -1.01 1.22 -10.44
CA SER A 49 -1.24 -0.06 -11.12
C SER A 49 -0.79 -0.01 -12.58
N ALA A 50 -1.03 1.11 -13.26
CA ALA A 50 -0.56 1.31 -14.62
C ALA A 50 0.97 1.34 -14.66
N GLN A 51 1.62 2.00 -13.70
CA GLN A 51 3.07 1.99 -13.58
C GLN A 51 3.60 0.58 -13.35
N LEU A 52 2.96 -0.18 -12.46
CA LEU A 52 3.36 -1.56 -12.18
C LEU A 52 3.30 -2.41 -13.45
N SER A 53 2.20 -2.30 -14.20
CA SER A 53 2.06 -3.03 -15.44
C SER A 53 3.19 -2.73 -16.42
N ASN A 54 3.53 -1.45 -16.55
CA ASN A 54 4.59 -1.00 -17.43
C ASN A 54 5.97 -1.50 -16.96
N ASP A 55 6.24 -1.38 -15.66
CA ASP A 55 7.53 -1.77 -15.10
C ASP A 55 7.75 -3.29 -15.23
N VAL A 56 6.72 -4.08 -14.99
CA VAL A 56 6.81 -5.53 -15.17
C VAL A 56 7.06 -5.88 -16.64
N PHE A 57 6.34 -5.21 -17.55
CA PHE A 57 6.49 -5.46 -18.98
C PHE A 57 7.92 -5.20 -19.45
N TYR A 58 8.57 -4.15 -18.95
CA TYR A 58 9.94 -3.80 -19.34
C TYR A 58 11.00 -4.46 -18.46
N GLY A 59 10.61 -5.33 -17.53
CA GLY A 59 11.56 -6.05 -16.68
C GLY A 59 12.20 -5.20 -15.59
N GLU A 60 11.59 -4.08 -15.24
CA GLU A 60 12.06 -3.21 -14.17
C GLU A 60 11.60 -3.76 -12.82
N LEU A 61 12.23 -4.86 -12.39
CA LEU A 61 11.74 -5.63 -11.25
C LEU A 61 11.84 -4.89 -9.91
N TYR A 62 12.90 -4.11 -9.73
CA TYR A 62 13.04 -3.31 -8.51
C TYR A 62 11.92 -2.28 -8.41
N ASP A 63 11.68 -1.55 -9.50
CA ASP A 63 10.60 -0.56 -9.52
C ASP A 63 9.24 -1.22 -9.35
N SER A 64 9.08 -2.42 -9.88
CA SER A 64 7.84 -3.20 -9.71
C SER A 64 7.55 -3.50 -8.23
N THR A 65 8.59 -3.84 -7.45
CA THR A 65 8.39 -4.09 -6.01
C THR A 65 7.95 -2.81 -5.28
N ILE A 66 8.51 -1.67 -5.67
CA ILE A 66 8.12 -0.37 -5.08
C ILE A 66 6.68 -0.04 -5.46
N ASP A 67 6.28 -0.30 -6.70
CA ASP A 67 4.90 -0.09 -7.13
C ASP A 67 3.93 -0.93 -6.30
N CYS A 68 4.27 -2.19 -6.03
CA CYS A 68 3.43 -3.06 -5.18
C CYS A 68 3.24 -2.46 -3.79
N ILE A 69 4.32 -1.94 -3.20
CA ILE A 69 4.27 -1.34 -1.86
C ILE A 69 3.41 -0.08 -1.88
N ASN A 70 3.56 0.77 -2.89
CA ASN A 70 2.76 1.98 -3.02
C ASN A 70 1.27 1.67 -3.16
N ILE A 71 0.93 0.70 -4.01
CA ILE A 71 -0.46 0.26 -4.20
C ILE A 71 -1.03 -0.25 -2.88
N ALA A 72 -0.27 -1.09 -2.18
CA ALA A 72 -0.71 -1.64 -0.90
C ALA A 72 -0.96 -0.53 0.13
N ASN A 73 -0.09 0.48 0.18
CA ASN A 73 -0.26 1.59 1.10
C ASN A 73 -1.51 2.40 0.78
N TYR A 74 -1.77 2.67 -0.49
CA TYR A 74 -3.01 3.38 -0.86
C TYR A 74 -4.24 2.53 -0.59
N CYS A 75 -4.17 1.22 -0.79
CA CYS A 75 -5.25 0.32 -0.42
C CYS A 75 -5.50 0.32 1.09
N MET A 76 -4.44 0.31 1.89
CA MET A 76 -4.55 0.39 3.35
C MET A 76 -5.20 1.70 3.77
N MET A 77 -4.77 2.80 3.20
CA MET A 77 -5.34 4.13 3.50
C MET A 77 -6.82 4.18 3.15
N LEU A 78 -7.19 3.65 1.99
CA LEU A 78 -8.59 3.57 1.59
C LEU A 78 -9.40 2.70 2.54
N TYR A 79 -8.86 1.55 2.90
CA TYR A 79 -9.51 0.64 3.85
C TYR A 79 -9.81 1.36 5.18
N VAL A 80 -8.80 2.03 5.74
CA VAL A 80 -8.95 2.78 7.00
C VAL A 80 -9.97 3.91 6.82
N ASN A 81 -9.92 4.59 5.68
CA ASN A 81 -10.83 5.69 5.38
C ASN A 81 -12.28 5.21 5.33
N ILE A 82 -12.53 4.05 4.69
CA ILE A 82 -13.87 3.49 4.58
C ILE A 82 -14.38 3.01 5.93
N GLU A 83 -13.52 2.43 6.77
CA GLU A 83 -13.90 1.95 8.09
C GLU A 83 -14.50 3.03 8.99
N LYS A 84 -14.18 4.28 8.72
CA LYS A 84 -14.67 5.39 9.54
C LYS A 84 -16.13 5.77 9.24
N TYR A 85 -16.69 5.24 8.19
CA TYR A 85 -18.08 5.54 7.81
C TYR A 85 -19.08 4.50 8.33
#